data_7d666a11be211617199b66b405df39da
#
_entry.id   7d666a11be211617199b66b405df39da
#
_cell.length_a   1.000
_cell.length_b   1.000
_cell.length_c   1.000
_cell.angle_alpha   90.00
_cell.angle_beta   90.00
_cell.angle_gamma   90.00
#
_symmetry.space_group_name_H-M   'P 1'
#
loop_
_entity.id
_entity.type
_entity.pdbx_description
1 polymer ?
#
loop_
_entity_poly.entity_id
_entity_poly.type
_entity_poly.pdbx_seq_one_letter_code
_entity_poly.pdbx_strand_id
1 'polypeptide(L)'
;AIAILLQLIYPLVDGEFLRLLTINVVYWGAGAMLLHALLAYGTRYAITYLFFTFFFALTIEHIGVMTQWPFGNYSYSGDLGLKIFEVPLVVPFAWIMMAHPVLTAARRIAGNWVFLYGGIALAAWDLFLDPMMVAEGRWTWVVTGAHVPFQPEIPLSNTFGWLLSGMFL
;
A
#
# COMPACT_ATOMS: atom_id res chain seq x y z
N ALA A 1 13.79 14.01 4.02
CA ALA A 1 14.83 13.66 5.01
C ALA A 1 14.31 12.68 6.07
N ILE A 2 13.23 13.01 6.84
CA ILE A 2 12.74 12.16 7.95
C ILE A 2 12.37 10.76 7.49
N ALA A 3 11.54 10.61 6.45
CA ALA A 3 11.14 9.30 5.93
C ALA A 3 12.34 8.42 5.54
N ILE A 4 13.40 9.00 4.98
CA ILE A 4 14.63 8.27 4.62
C ILE A 4 15.38 7.83 5.88
N LEU A 5 15.50 8.70 6.89
CA LEU A 5 16.16 8.35 8.15
C LEU A 5 15.43 7.20 8.85
N LEU A 6 14.11 7.23 8.88
CA LEU A 6 13.31 6.13 9.45
C LEU A 6 13.56 4.81 8.71
N GLN A 7 13.66 4.82 7.39
CA GLN A 7 13.96 3.62 6.60
C GLN A 7 15.40 3.09 6.82
N LEU A 8 16.38 3.96 7.07
CA LEU A 8 17.72 3.53 7.39
C LEU A 8 17.83 2.84 8.75
N ILE A 9 16.96 3.20 9.69
CA ILE A 9 16.89 2.58 11.01
C ILE A 9 16.11 1.25 10.97
N TYR A 10 15.22 1.07 10.01
CA TYR A 10 14.30 -0.06 9.91
C TYR A 10 14.95 -1.44 10.12
N PRO A 11 16.08 -1.79 9.47
CA PRO A 11 16.73 -3.08 9.63
C PRO A 11 17.49 -3.25 10.96
N LEU A 12 17.55 -2.23 11.79
CA LEU A 12 18.31 -2.21 13.04
C LEU A 12 17.44 -2.39 14.29
N VAL A 13 16.13 -2.54 14.09
CA VAL A 13 15.15 -2.55 15.19
C VAL A 13 14.18 -3.71 15.05
N ASP A 14 13.57 -4.10 16.16
CA ASP A 14 12.61 -5.21 16.26
C ASP A 14 11.43 -4.88 17.20
N GLY A 15 10.51 -5.84 17.33
CA GLY A 15 9.40 -5.81 18.27
C GLY A 15 8.52 -4.56 18.16
N GLU A 16 8.17 -3.98 19.31
CA GLU A 16 7.28 -2.82 19.40
C GLU A 16 7.87 -1.57 18.73
N PHE A 17 9.18 -1.41 18.76
CA PHE A 17 9.82 -0.27 18.11
C PHE A 17 9.74 -0.37 16.59
N LEU A 18 9.93 -1.57 16.03
CA LEU A 18 9.74 -1.82 14.60
C LEU A 18 8.30 -1.53 14.18
N ARG A 19 7.31 -1.96 14.98
CA ARG A 19 5.90 -1.65 14.74
C ARG A 19 5.63 -0.15 14.65
N LEU A 20 6.07 0.60 15.63
CA LEU A 20 5.91 2.06 15.65
C LEU A 20 6.64 2.72 14.48
N LEU A 21 7.82 2.20 14.13
CA LEU A 21 8.60 2.69 13.00
C LEU A 21 7.88 2.45 11.68
N THR A 22 7.30 1.26 11.47
CA THR A 22 6.49 0.92 10.28
C THR A 22 5.35 1.93 10.09
N ILE A 23 4.57 2.18 11.14
CA ILE A 23 3.47 3.15 11.10
C ILE A 23 3.98 4.56 10.77
N ASN A 24 5.08 4.98 11.40
CA ASN A 24 5.68 6.30 11.18
C ASN A 24 6.23 6.46 9.76
N VAL A 25 6.90 5.45 9.21
CA VAL A 25 7.40 5.45 7.81
C VAL A 25 6.25 5.73 6.85
N VAL A 26 5.11 5.08 7.04
CA VAL A 26 3.93 5.28 6.18
C VAL A 26 3.40 6.72 6.29
N TYR A 27 3.16 7.24 7.49
CA TYR A 27 2.61 8.59 7.63
C TYR A 27 3.56 9.69 7.15
N TRP A 28 4.86 9.58 7.46
CA TRP A 28 5.85 10.52 6.94
C TRP A 28 6.05 10.41 5.44
N GLY A 29 5.98 9.19 4.89
CA GLY A 29 6.02 8.92 3.46
C GLY A 29 4.81 9.51 2.74
N ALA A 30 3.60 9.25 3.23
CA ALA A 30 2.37 9.85 2.70
C ALA A 30 2.40 11.38 2.77
N GLY A 31 2.83 11.94 3.90
CA GLY A 31 3.00 13.39 4.06
C GLY A 31 3.99 13.99 3.06
N ALA A 32 5.11 13.30 2.81
CA ALA A 32 6.09 13.72 1.80
C ALA A 32 5.50 13.70 0.38
N MET A 33 4.71 12.67 0.04
CA MET A 33 4.05 12.56 -1.26
C MET A 33 2.96 13.61 -1.44
N LEU A 34 2.18 13.89 -0.41
CA LEU A 34 1.18 14.98 -0.43
C LEU A 34 1.83 16.35 -0.56
N LEU A 35 2.94 16.58 0.14
CA LEU A 35 3.72 17.81 0.00
C LEU A 35 4.27 17.94 -1.42
N HIS A 36 4.82 16.87 -2.00
CA HIS A 36 5.27 16.88 -3.39
C HIS A 36 4.10 17.15 -4.35
N ALA A 37 2.96 16.50 -4.15
CA ALA A 37 1.76 16.74 -4.95
C ALA A 37 1.31 18.21 -4.90
N LEU A 38 1.34 18.80 -3.69
CA LEU A 38 0.99 20.21 -3.48
C LEU A 38 1.96 21.15 -4.21
N LEU A 39 3.25 20.94 -4.07
CA LEU A 39 4.29 21.80 -4.62
C LEU A 39 4.42 21.67 -6.15
N ALA A 40 4.27 20.46 -6.68
CA ALA A 40 4.45 20.20 -8.11
C ALA A 40 3.19 20.42 -8.95
N TYR A 41 2.00 20.19 -8.38
CA TYR A 41 0.72 20.17 -9.13
C TYR A 41 -0.36 21.07 -8.52
N GLY A 42 -0.09 21.71 -7.37
CA GLY A 42 -0.98 22.66 -6.71
C GLY A 42 -2.04 22.03 -5.80
N THR A 43 -2.73 22.90 -5.05
CA THR A 43 -3.65 22.53 -3.97
C THR A 43 -4.81 21.66 -4.44
N ARG A 44 -5.43 22.00 -5.59
CA ARG A 44 -6.56 21.23 -6.12
C ARG A 44 -6.18 19.79 -6.41
N TYR A 45 -5.03 19.57 -7.04
CA TYR A 45 -4.53 18.22 -7.31
C TYR A 45 -4.25 17.47 -6.01
N ALA A 46 -3.52 18.09 -5.06
CA ALA A 46 -3.15 17.44 -3.81
C ALA A 46 -4.38 17.01 -2.98
N ILE A 47 -5.40 17.87 -2.89
CA ILE A 47 -6.65 17.56 -2.20
C ILE A 47 -7.41 16.45 -2.92
N THR A 48 -7.59 16.53 -4.24
CA THR A 48 -8.27 15.50 -5.02
C THR A 48 -7.56 14.16 -4.90
N TYR A 49 -6.23 14.14 -5.01
CA TYR A 49 -5.41 12.96 -4.85
C TYR A 49 -5.56 12.33 -3.47
N LEU A 50 -5.46 13.14 -2.41
CA LEU A 50 -5.63 12.68 -1.03
C LEU A 50 -6.99 11.98 -0.84
N PHE A 51 -8.08 12.68 -1.13
CA PHE A 51 -9.41 12.14 -0.88
C PHE A 51 -9.74 10.96 -1.79
N PHE A 52 -9.44 11.05 -3.08
CA PHE A 52 -9.70 9.97 -4.01
C PHE A 52 -8.94 8.70 -3.62
N THR A 53 -7.62 8.80 -3.40
CA THR A 53 -6.79 7.64 -3.05
C THR A 53 -7.17 7.08 -1.69
N PHE A 54 -7.44 7.93 -0.69
CA PHE A 54 -7.84 7.50 0.64
C PHE A 54 -9.15 6.70 0.63
N PHE A 55 -10.19 7.25 0.02
CA PHE A 55 -11.49 6.57 -0.01
C PHE A 55 -11.51 5.37 -0.95
N PHE A 56 -10.79 5.42 -2.06
CA PHE A 56 -10.60 4.26 -2.93
C PHE A 56 -9.93 3.11 -2.16
N ALA A 57 -8.79 3.39 -1.52
CA ALA A 57 -8.06 2.38 -0.74
C ALA A 57 -8.92 1.82 0.39
N LEU A 58 -9.54 2.67 1.20
CA LEU A 58 -10.42 2.23 2.28
C LEU A 58 -11.55 1.34 1.78
N THR A 59 -12.15 1.69 0.64
CA THR A 59 -13.26 0.91 0.04
C THR A 59 -12.80 -0.44 -0.48
N ILE A 60 -11.72 -0.48 -1.28
CA ILE A 60 -11.25 -1.74 -1.87
C ILE A 60 -10.71 -2.71 -0.81
N GLU A 61 -10.04 -2.19 0.21
CA GLU A 61 -9.56 -2.96 1.35
C GLU A 61 -10.72 -3.50 2.20
N HIS A 62 -11.74 -2.66 2.47
CA HIS A 62 -12.95 -3.12 3.15
C HIS A 62 -13.67 -4.23 2.38
N ILE A 63 -13.84 -4.05 1.07
CA ILE A 63 -14.40 -5.10 0.21
C ILE A 63 -13.53 -6.35 0.29
N GLY A 64 -12.19 -6.21 0.23
CA GLY A 64 -11.24 -7.31 0.34
C GLY A 64 -11.41 -8.11 1.61
N VAL A 65 -11.41 -7.45 2.77
CA VAL A 65 -11.59 -8.10 4.08
C VAL A 65 -12.95 -8.79 4.20
N MET A 66 -14.02 -8.15 3.71
CA MET A 66 -15.39 -8.67 3.86
C MET A 66 -15.74 -9.78 2.86
N THR A 67 -15.19 -9.73 1.64
CA THR A 67 -15.58 -10.62 0.54
C THR A 67 -14.46 -11.53 0.04
N GLN A 68 -13.24 -11.32 0.51
CA GLN A 68 -12.02 -11.99 0.04
C GLN A 68 -11.62 -11.59 -1.42
N TRP A 69 -12.42 -10.78 -2.08
CA TRP A 69 -12.12 -10.28 -3.42
C TRP A 69 -11.64 -8.82 -3.34
N PRO A 70 -10.56 -8.43 -4.04
CA PRO A 70 -9.79 -9.23 -5.00
C PRO A 70 -8.53 -9.90 -4.39
N PHE A 71 -8.20 -9.65 -3.11
CA PHE A 71 -6.90 -9.93 -2.51
C PHE A 71 -6.75 -11.34 -1.90
N GLY A 72 -7.83 -12.13 -1.85
CA GLY A 72 -7.87 -13.42 -1.16
C GLY A 72 -8.36 -13.29 0.29
N ASN A 73 -8.35 -14.39 1.04
CA ASN A 73 -8.83 -14.44 2.41
C ASN A 73 -7.75 -13.97 3.38
N TYR A 74 -7.76 -12.72 3.77
CA TYR A 74 -6.78 -12.12 4.67
C TYR A 74 -7.41 -11.38 5.85
N SER A 75 -6.59 -11.14 6.86
CA SER A 75 -6.96 -10.34 8.02
C SER A 75 -5.79 -9.49 8.50
N TYR A 76 -6.08 -8.27 8.94
CA TYR A 76 -5.13 -7.38 9.59
C TYR A 76 -5.00 -7.68 11.07
N SER A 77 -3.77 -7.66 11.59
CA SER A 77 -3.53 -7.72 13.04
C SER A 77 -4.15 -6.52 13.77
N GLY A 78 -4.28 -6.65 15.10
CA GLY A 78 -4.81 -5.57 15.94
C GLY A 78 -3.82 -4.44 16.22
N ASP A 79 -2.56 -4.61 15.92
CA ASP A 79 -1.45 -3.74 16.32
C ASP A 79 -1.08 -2.67 15.29
N LEU A 80 -1.78 -2.60 14.16
CA LEU A 80 -1.64 -1.52 13.17
C LEU A 80 -2.41 -0.23 13.54
N GLY A 81 -2.97 -0.17 14.74
CA GLY A 81 -3.66 0.98 15.29
C GLY A 81 -5.17 1.01 14.99
N LEU A 82 -5.74 2.23 14.92
CA LEU A 82 -7.17 2.43 14.71
C LEU A 82 -7.63 1.82 13.39
N LYS A 83 -8.76 1.08 13.44
CA LYS A 83 -9.42 0.51 12.25
C LYS A 83 -10.71 1.28 11.93
N ILE A 84 -10.97 1.43 10.64
CA ILE A 84 -12.23 1.91 10.07
C ILE A 84 -12.74 0.80 9.15
N PHE A 85 -13.92 0.26 9.39
CA PHE A 85 -14.48 -0.87 8.62
C PHE A 85 -13.51 -2.06 8.50
N GLU A 86 -12.91 -2.46 9.62
CA GLU A 86 -11.89 -3.53 9.73
C GLU A 86 -10.54 -3.25 9.05
N VAL A 87 -10.39 -2.11 8.38
CA VAL A 87 -9.15 -1.68 7.72
C VAL A 87 -8.37 -0.76 8.64
N PRO A 88 -7.09 -1.05 8.96
CA PRO A 88 -6.26 -0.14 9.75
C PRO A 88 -6.06 1.19 9.01
N LEU A 89 -6.21 2.30 9.74
CA LEU A 89 -6.13 3.65 9.16
C LEU A 89 -4.80 3.92 8.43
N VAL A 90 -3.73 3.28 8.85
CA VAL A 90 -2.41 3.39 8.21
C VAL A 90 -2.42 2.86 6.77
N VAL A 91 -3.30 1.92 6.42
CA VAL A 91 -3.33 1.28 5.08
C VAL A 91 -3.73 2.26 3.97
N PRO A 92 -4.80 3.04 4.05
CA PRO A 92 -5.08 4.09 3.07
C PRO A 92 -3.94 5.11 2.92
N PHE A 93 -3.20 5.41 3.98
CA PHE A 93 -2.01 6.26 3.89
C PHE A 93 -0.82 5.55 3.22
N ALA A 94 -0.69 4.23 3.35
CA ALA A 94 0.28 3.47 2.57
C ALA A 94 -0.02 3.55 1.06
N TRP A 95 -1.29 3.44 0.67
CA TRP A 95 -1.72 3.66 -0.72
C TRP A 95 -1.35 5.08 -1.22
N ILE A 96 -1.58 6.12 -0.42
CA ILE A 96 -1.17 7.50 -0.75
C ILE A 96 0.35 7.58 -0.93
N MET A 97 1.11 6.94 -0.07
CA MET A 97 2.57 6.93 -0.15
C MET A 97 3.07 6.27 -1.43
N MET A 98 2.49 5.14 -1.83
CA MET A 98 2.94 4.32 -2.97
C MET A 98 2.42 4.84 -4.31
N ALA A 99 1.15 5.22 -4.40
CA ALA A 99 0.50 5.56 -5.66
C ALA A 99 1.06 6.82 -6.32
N HIS A 100 1.43 7.84 -5.54
CA HIS A 100 1.92 9.11 -6.12
C HIS A 100 3.22 8.97 -6.92
N PRO A 101 4.30 8.35 -6.41
CA PRO A 101 5.51 8.16 -7.20
C PRO A 101 5.28 7.24 -8.39
N VAL A 102 4.48 6.19 -8.24
CA VAL A 102 4.11 5.27 -9.33
C VAL A 102 3.39 6.01 -10.44
N LEU A 103 2.33 6.78 -10.12
CA LEU A 103 1.57 7.56 -11.09
C LEU A 103 2.45 8.61 -11.78
N THR A 104 3.33 9.28 -11.03
CA THR A 104 4.25 10.28 -11.57
C THR A 104 5.25 9.65 -12.54
N ALA A 105 5.79 8.48 -12.23
CA ALA A 105 6.69 7.74 -13.10
C ALA A 105 5.95 7.22 -14.35
N ALA A 106 4.79 6.59 -14.18
CA ALA A 106 3.98 6.04 -15.27
C ALA A 106 3.60 7.12 -16.30
N ARG A 107 3.21 8.31 -15.85
CA ARG A 107 2.90 9.46 -16.74
C ARG A 107 4.09 9.92 -17.58
N ARG A 108 5.33 9.71 -17.11
CA ARG A 108 6.53 10.10 -17.86
C ARG A 108 6.96 9.08 -18.91
N ILE A 109 6.66 7.81 -18.70
CA ILE A 109 7.22 6.72 -19.53
C ILE A 109 6.18 5.96 -20.35
N ALA A 110 4.90 5.98 -19.94
CA ALA A 110 3.90 5.03 -20.46
C ALA A 110 2.93 5.62 -21.49
N GLY A 111 2.94 6.93 -21.73
CA GLY A 111 2.00 7.58 -22.67
C GLY A 111 0.54 7.22 -22.35
N ASN A 112 -0.16 6.57 -23.28
CA ASN A 112 -1.55 6.16 -23.09
C ASN A 112 -1.73 4.91 -22.20
N TRP A 113 -0.64 4.25 -21.77
CA TRP A 113 -0.64 3.02 -20.97
C TRP A 113 -0.40 3.28 -19.48
N VAL A 114 -0.63 4.52 -19.01
CA VAL A 114 -0.41 4.91 -17.61
C VAL A 114 -1.10 3.98 -16.63
N PHE A 115 -2.35 3.60 -16.90
CA PHE A 115 -3.14 2.69 -16.07
C PHE A 115 -2.46 1.32 -15.92
N LEU A 116 -1.98 0.73 -17.02
CA LEU A 116 -1.35 -0.59 -17.00
C LEU A 116 0.00 -0.54 -16.28
N TYR A 117 0.84 0.45 -16.58
CA TYR A 117 2.13 0.62 -15.90
C TYR A 117 1.97 0.95 -14.43
N GLY A 118 0.96 1.74 -14.07
CA GLY A 118 0.59 2.02 -12.68
C GLY A 118 0.22 0.75 -11.93
N GLY A 119 -0.66 -0.07 -12.51
CA GLY A 119 -1.06 -1.35 -11.93
C GLY A 119 0.11 -2.31 -11.76
N ILE A 120 0.95 -2.49 -12.80
CA ILE A 120 2.14 -3.34 -12.73
C ILE A 120 3.11 -2.85 -11.65
N ALA A 121 3.35 -1.55 -11.56
CA ALA A 121 4.30 -0.99 -10.60
C ALA A 121 3.79 -1.12 -9.15
N LEU A 122 2.49 -0.94 -8.90
CA LEU A 122 1.91 -1.16 -7.57
C LEU A 122 1.92 -2.64 -7.19
N ALA A 123 1.56 -3.55 -8.11
CA ALA A 123 1.67 -4.99 -7.87
C ALA A 123 3.12 -5.43 -7.63
N ALA A 124 4.09 -4.87 -8.37
CA ALA A 124 5.50 -5.13 -8.14
C ALA A 124 5.99 -4.62 -6.78
N TRP A 125 5.50 -3.47 -6.33
CA TRP A 125 5.81 -2.95 -4.99
C TRP A 125 5.28 -3.87 -3.90
N ASP A 126 4.05 -4.34 -4.06
CA ASP A 126 3.40 -5.23 -3.12
C ASP A 126 4.15 -6.57 -2.96
N LEU A 127 4.73 -7.11 -4.04
CA LEU A 127 5.56 -8.31 -3.98
C LEU A 127 6.79 -8.17 -3.05
N PHE A 128 7.24 -6.95 -2.73
CA PHE A 128 8.28 -6.70 -1.73
C PHE A 128 7.71 -6.37 -0.36
N LEU A 129 6.55 -5.70 -0.31
CA LEU A 129 5.93 -5.27 0.93
C LEU A 129 5.32 -6.44 1.70
N ASP A 130 4.53 -7.25 1.04
CA ASP A 130 3.78 -8.34 1.66
C ASP A 130 4.65 -9.35 2.43
N PRO A 131 5.76 -9.86 1.86
CA PRO A 131 6.60 -10.80 2.60
C PRO A 131 7.13 -10.24 3.92
N MET A 132 7.48 -8.96 3.94
CA MET A 132 7.92 -8.28 5.16
C MET A 132 6.81 -8.17 6.19
N MET A 133 5.64 -7.74 5.75
CA MET A 133 4.50 -7.51 6.63
C MET A 133 3.93 -8.82 7.17
N VAL A 134 3.93 -9.90 6.39
CA VAL A 134 3.57 -11.24 6.83
C VAL A 134 4.57 -11.77 7.84
N ALA A 135 5.87 -11.63 7.57
CA ALA A 135 6.93 -12.04 8.51
C ALA A 135 6.85 -11.30 9.85
N GLU A 136 6.40 -10.04 9.84
CA GLU A 136 6.16 -9.24 11.04
C GLU A 136 4.78 -9.49 11.68
N GLY A 137 3.92 -10.34 11.08
CA GLY A 137 2.58 -10.63 11.56
C GLY A 137 1.60 -9.47 11.46
N ARG A 138 1.83 -8.50 10.55
CA ARG A 138 0.95 -7.33 10.37
C ARG A 138 -0.37 -7.70 9.69
N TRP A 139 -0.32 -8.64 8.77
CA TRP A 139 -1.46 -9.32 8.19
C TRP A 139 -1.11 -10.74 7.78
N THR A 140 -2.14 -11.55 7.59
CA THR A 140 -1.99 -12.96 7.23
C THR A 140 -3.09 -13.38 6.28
N TRP A 141 -2.79 -14.35 5.41
CA TRP A 141 -3.76 -14.99 4.52
C TRP A 141 -4.05 -16.43 4.93
N VAL A 142 -5.26 -16.88 4.61
CA VAL A 142 -5.59 -18.30 4.53
C VAL A 142 -5.49 -18.71 3.06
N VAL A 143 -4.36 -19.28 2.67
CA VAL A 143 -4.09 -19.63 1.27
C VAL A 143 -4.67 -21.00 0.96
N THR A 144 -5.65 -21.06 0.06
CA THR A 144 -6.33 -22.32 -0.35
C THR A 144 -6.09 -22.68 -1.81
N GLY A 145 -5.28 -21.93 -2.55
CA GLY A 145 -5.06 -22.10 -3.99
C GLY A 145 -3.65 -21.74 -4.43
N ALA A 146 -3.55 -21.21 -5.63
CA ALA A 146 -2.27 -20.74 -6.16
C ALA A 146 -1.69 -19.60 -5.31
N HIS A 147 -0.39 -19.67 -5.07
CA HIS A 147 0.36 -18.68 -4.30
C HIS A 147 1.48 -18.04 -5.14
N VAL A 148 2.02 -16.94 -4.64
CA VAL A 148 3.16 -16.25 -5.24
C VAL A 148 4.39 -17.20 -5.22
N PRO A 149 5.17 -17.33 -6.30
CA PRO A 149 6.38 -18.15 -6.31
C PRO A 149 7.31 -17.80 -5.15
N PHE A 150 7.79 -18.80 -4.44
CA PHE A 150 8.64 -18.69 -3.23
C PHE A 150 8.00 -18.02 -2.01
N GLN A 151 6.69 -17.70 -2.06
CA GLN A 151 5.93 -17.03 -0.99
C GLN A 151 4.62 -17.80 -0.72
N PRO A 152 4.66 -18.98 -0.08
CA PRO A 152 3.49 -19.84 0.08
C PRO A 152 2.39 -19.22 0.97
N GLU A 153 2.73 -18.21 1.78
CA GLU A 153 1.79 -17.49 2.64
C GLU A 153 1.00 -16.40 1.90
N ILE A 154 1.35 -16.08 0.64
CA ILE A 154 0.73 -14.99 -0.12
C ILE A 154 0.00 -15.57 -1.33
N PRO A 155 -1.34 -15.45 -1.41
CA PRO A 155 -2.09 -15.99 -2.53
C PRO A 155 -1.84 -15.18 -3.82
N LEU A 156 -1.83 -15.86 -4.95
CA LEU A 156 -1.65 -15.19 -6.26
C LEU A 156 -2.78 -14.19 -6.56
N SER A 157 -3.99 -14.41 -6.00
CA SER A 157 -5.11 -13.47 -6.09
C SER A 157 -4.76 -12.09 -5.54
N ASN A 158 -3.90 -12.00 -4.50
CA ASN A 158 -3.46 -10.73 -3.98
C ASN A 158 -2.70 -9.90 -5.02
N THR A 159 -1.73 -10.51 -5.71
CA THR A 159 -0.99 -9.84 -6.79
C THR A 159 -1.90 -9.34 -7.92
N PHE A 160 -2.89 -10.15 -8.31
CA PHE A 160 -3.90 -9.72 -9.28
C PHE A 160 -4.82 -8.62 -8.74
N GLY A 161 -5.15 -8.66 -7.46
CA GLY A 161 -5.90 -7.62 -6.77
C GLY A 161 -5.17 -6.28 -6.82
N TRP A 162 -3.88 -6.27 -6.51
CA TRP A 162 -3.04 -5.08 -6.60
C TRP A 162 -2.90 -4.55 -8.02
N LEU A 163 -2.72 -5.47 -9.01
CA LEU A 163 -2.69 -5.09 -10.42
C LEU A 163 -3.98 -4.39 -10.85
N LEU A 164 -5.13 -5.01 -10.58
CA LEU A 164 -6.44 -4.45 -10.93
C LEU A 164 -6.71 -3.14 -10.22
N SER A 165 -6.51 -3.09 -8.91
CA SER A 165 -6.74 -1.88 -8.11
C SER A 165 -5.82 -0.73 -8.54
N GLY A 166 -4.55 -1.03 -8.84
CA GLY A 166 -3.60 -0.06 -9.35
C GLY A 166 -3.89 0.44 -10.77
N MET A 167 -4.61 -0.33 -11.58
CA MET A 167 -5.08 0.11 -12.89
C MET A 167 -6.26 1.10 -12.80
N PHE A 168 -7.03 1.03 -11.72
CA PHE A 168 -8.16 1.93 -11.47
C PHE A 168 -7.74 3.24 -10.78
N LEU A 169 -6.68 3.24 -10.02
CA LEU A 169 -6.16 4.37 -9.27
C LEU A 169 -5.42 5.35 -10.17
#